data_97f6ea7a741c747278beb06739926fc8
#
_entry.id   97f6ea7a741c747278beb06739926fc8
#
_cell.length_a   1.000
_cell.length_b   1.000
_cell.length_c   1.000
_cell.angle_alpha   90.00
_cell.angle_beta   90.00
_cell.angle_gamma   90.00
#
_symmetry.space_group_name_H-M   'P 1'
#
loop_
_entity.id
_entity.type
_entity.pdbx_description
1 polymer ?
#
loop_
_entity_poly.entity_id
_entity_poly.type
_entity_poly.pdbx_seq_one_letter_code
_entity_poly.pdbx_strand_id
1 'polypeptide(L)'
;SEQITSPVELQAKGRMAIGKTNDPRFVVLERDRYGLSHDISIVKSSASTGAFNHTTDKKIIGSHGGLFPEEVVIGVSVLRKSIQRRPVLITCRGEGKPRESGELEITIDNPNSVPLAELCLCINELSDFSTVKPLEQIIPANESVTFKVAISEMPELPLIHEGDRLLLSGELTFLFAGAEAGSAKLASDSAIVVHQIF
;
A
#
# COMPACT_ATOMS: atom_id res chain seq x y z
N SER A 1 -16.85 7.58 -39.52
CA SER A 1 -17.61 7.77 -38.27
C SER A 1 -19.08 7.78 -38.63
N GLU A 2 -19.81 6.74 -38.20
CA GLU A 2 -21.26 6.72 -38.33
C GLU A 2 -21.86 7.79 -37.42
N GLN A 3 -22.64 8.67 -37.99
CA GLN A 3 -23.45 9.60 -37.21
C GLN A 3 -24.76 8.89 -36.87
N ILE A 4 -25.05 8.80 -35.59
CA ILE A 4 -26.35 8.29 -35.16
C ILE A 4 -27.41 9.32 -35.49
N THR A 5 -28.22 9.00 -36.47
CA THR A 5 -29.29 9.89 -36.96
C THR A 5 -30.64 9.57 -36.34
N SER A 6 -30.77 8.46 -35.63
CA SER A 6 -32.04 8.02 -35.04
C SER A 6 -31.82 7.54 -33.58
N PRO A 7 -32.75 7.88 -32.67
CA PRO A 7 -32.75 7.36 -31.30
C PRO A 7 -33.02 5.86 -31.21
N VAL A 8 -33.31 5.18 -32.28
CA VAL A 8 -33.59 3.74 -32.33
C VAL A 8 -32.34 2.89 -32.02
N GLU A 9 -31.16 3.44 -32.26
CA GLU A 9 -29.87 2.76 -31.94
C GLU A 9 -29.41 2.96 -30.51
N LEU A 10 -30.17 3.71 -29.72
CA LEU A 10 -29.93 3.77 -28.27
C LEU A 10 -30.25 2.44 -27.63
N GLN A 11 -29.26 1.81 -27.07
CA GLN A 11 -29.47 0.56 -26.33
C GLN A 11 -30.53 0.75 -25.25
N ALA A 12 -31.25 -0.31 -24.93
CA ALA A 12 -32.47 -0.36 -24.13
C ALA A 12 -32.44 0.29 -22.71
N LYS A 13 -31.35 0.88 -22.31
CA LYS A 13 -31.22 1.68 -21.08
C LYS A 13 -31.19 3.18 -21.31
N GLY A 14 -31.43 3.61 -22.54
CA GLY A 14 -32.01 4.91 -22.85
C GLY A 14 -31.11 6.16 -22.78
N ARG A 15 -29.84 6.08 -22.37
CA ARG A 15 -29.02 7.29 -22.16
C ARG A 15 -27.69 7.29 -22.87
N MET A 16 -27.32 6.19 -23.48
CA MET A 16 -26.06 6.03 -24.17
C MET A 16 -26.28 5.42 -25.55
N ALA A 17 -25.58 5.92 -26.53
CA ALA A 17 -25.55 5.38 -27.90
C ALA A 17 -24.12 5.18 -28.34
N ILE A 18 -23.88 4.15 -29.15
CA ILE A 18 -22.59 3.92 -29.80
C ILE A 18 -22.56 4.78 -31.06
N GLY A 19 -21.52 5.59 -31.22
CA GLY A 19 -21.34 6.51 -32.37
C GLY A 19 -21.45 7.99 -31.96
N LYS A 20 -21.25 8.88 -32.97
CA LYS A 20 -21.39 10.33 -32.80
C LYS A 20 -22.78 10.79 -33.22
N THR A 21 -23.34 11.71 -32.43
CA THR A 21 -24.57 12.43 -32.81
C THR A 21 -24.35 13.94 -32.75
N ASN A 22 -25.05 14.67 -33.61
CA ASN A 22 -25.07 16.14 -33.62
C ASN A 22 -26.21 16.70 -32.74
N ASP A 23 -26.97 15.84 -32.06
CA ASP A 23 -28.03 16.25 -31.15
C ASP A 23 -27.46 16.99 -29.95
N PRO A 24 -27.86 18.26 -29.68
CA PRO A 24 -27.30 19.08 -28.61
C PRO A 24 -27.63 18.53 -27.21
N ARG A 25 -28.54 17.56 -27.11
CA ARG A 25 -28.89 16.88 -25.85
C ARG A 25 -27.82 15.87 -25.40
N PHE A 26 -26.86 15.51 -26.29
CA PHE A 26 -25.81 14.57 -26.01
C PHE A 26 -24.46 15.23 -25.77
N VAL A 27 -23.63 14.55 -25.03
CA VAL A 27 -22.18 14.74 -24.99
C VAL A 27 -21.54 13.59 -25.73
N VAL A 28 -20.65 13.89 -26.65
CA VAL A 28 -19.91 12.87 -27.41
C VAL A 28 -18.55 12.63 -26.72
N LEU A 29 -18.31 11.40 -26.33
CA LEU A 29 -17.01 10.91 -25.88
C LEU A 29 -16.29 10.28 -27.07
N GLU A 30 -15.27 10.96 -27.56
CA GLU A 30 -14.51 10.51 -28.72
C GLU A 30 -13.57 9.36 -28.32
N ARG A 31 -13.60 8.26 -29.08
CA ARG A 31 -12.80 7.05 -28.80
C ARG A 31 -11.31 7.36 -28.65
N ASP A 32 -10.77 8.17 -29.56
CA ASP A 32 -9.33 8.45 -29.61
C ASP A 32 -8.87 9.30 -28.42
N ARG A 33 -9.77 10.16 -27.90
CA ARG A 33 -9.49 11.00 -26.73
C ARG A 33 -9.59 10.26 -25.40
N TYR A 34 -10.48 9.28 -25.33
CA TYR A 34 -10.80 8.58 -24.07
C TYR A 34 -10.37 7.11 -24.08
N GLY A 35 -9.69 6.64 -25.13
CA GLY A 35 -9.23 5.26 -25.23
C GLY A 35 -10.36 4.22 -25.31
N LEU A 36 -11.49 4.62 -25.89
CA LEU A 36 -12.67 3.77 -26.03
C LEU A 36 -12.58 2.93 -27.31
N SER A 37 -13.32 1.80 -27.35
CA SER A 37 -13.45 0.98 -28.57
C SER A 37 -14.26 1.69 -29.66
N HIS A 38 -15.21 2.54 -29.27
CA HIS A 38 -16.09 3.30 -30.14
C HIS A 38 -16.34 4.70 -29.58
N ASP A 39 -16.78 5.64 -30.47
CA ASP A 39 -17.34 6.89 -29.97
C ASP A 39 -18.66 6.62 -29.26
N ILE A 40 -18.90 7.31 -28.16
CA ILE A 40 -20.10 7.14 -27.34
C ILE A 40 -20.79 8.48 -27.19
N SER A 41 -22.10 8.51 -27.46
CA SER A 41 -22.94 9.68 -27.22
C SER A 41 -23.77 9.46 -25.96
N ILE A 42 -23.65 10.34 -24.98
CA ILE A 42 -24.33 10.24 -23.68
C ILE A 42 -25.26 11.45 -23.50
N VAL A 43 -26.47 11.21 -23.02
CA VAL A 43 -27.48 12.27 -22.76
C VAL A 43 -27.02 13.20 -21.66
N LYS A 44 -27.10 14.50 -21.89
CA LYS A 44 -26.90 15.52 -20.86
C LYS A 44 -27.97 15.42 -19.77
N SER A 45 -27.61 15.72 -18.53
CA SER A 45 -28.49 15.65 -17.38
C SER A 45 -29.76 16.50 -17.53
N SER A 46 -29.65 17.66 -18.13
CA SER A 46 -30.77 18.58 -18.35
C SER A 46 -31.81 18.06 -19.37
N ALA A 47 -31.47 17.04 -20.14
CA ALA A 47 -32.33 16.43 -21.15
C ALA A 47 -32.97 15.11 -20.68
N SER A 48 -32.98 14.88 -19.38
CA SER A 48 -33.28 13.58 -18.79
C SER A 48 -34.75 13.13 -18.88
N THR A 49 -35.66 14.00 -19.26
CA THR A 49 -37.07 13.66 -19.29
C THR A 49 -37.50 13.10 -20.62
N GLY A 50 -37.67 11.79 -20.66
CA GLY A 50 -38.50 11.10 -21.68
C GLY A 50 -38.09 11.18 -23.14
N ALA A 51 -36.95 11.82 -23.44
CA ALA A 51 -36.55 12.12 -24.83
C ALA A 51 -36.33 10.89 -25.72
N PHE A 52 -36.25 9.72 -25.12
CA PHE A 52 -35.93 8.47 -25.82
C PHE A 52 -36.95 7.36 -25.67
N ASN A 53 -38.09 7.65 -25.05
CA ASN A 53 -39.12 6.65 -24.89
C ASN A 53 -40.24 6.89 -25.89
N HIS A 54 -40.04 6.38 -27.11
CA HIS A 54 -41.03 6.50 -28.16
C HIS A 54 -42.26 5.55 -28.03
N THR A 55 -42.30 4.73 -27.00
CA THR A 55 -43.25 3.62 -26.93
C THR A 55 -44.26 3.71 -25.78
N THR A 56 -44.12 4.64 -24.87
CA THR A 56 -45.08 4.78 -23.76
C THR A 56 -45.28 6.22 -23.36
N ASP A 57 -46.56 6.61 -23.26
CA ASP A 57 -47.03 7.90 -22.69
C ASP A 57 -46.73 8.02 -21.18
N LYS A 58 -45.92 7.14 -20.62
CA LYS A 58 -45.50 7.18 -19.21
C LYS A 58 -44.39 8.18 -19.04
N LYS A 59 -44.67 9.23 -18.33
CA LYS A 59 -43.71 10.22 -17.88
C LYS A 59 -42.69 9.53 -16.98
N ILE A 60 -41.47 9.34 -17.50
CA ILE A 60 -40.40 8.80 -16.71
C ILE A 60 -39.87 9.91 -15.81
N ILE A 61 -40.17 9.80 -14.52
CA ILE A 61 -39.65 10.67 -13.47
C ILE A 61 -38.34 10.05 -12.97
N GLY A 62 -37.27 10.47 -13.58
CA GLY A 62 -35.94 9.99 -13.24
C GLY A 62 -35.53 8.71 -13.97
N SER A 63 -34.36 8.66 -14.50
CA SER A 63 -33.69 7.45 -14.98
C SER A 63 -32.24 7.52 -14.54
N HIS A 64 -31.72 6.41 -14.06
CA HIS A 64 -30.33 6.26 -13.67
C HIS A 64 -29.45 5.97 -14.89
N GLY A 65 -28.19 6.42 -14.90
CA GLY A 65 -27.23 6.10 -15.93
C GLY A 65 -27.04 7.19 -17.00
N GLY A 66 -26.88 8.43 -16.61
CA GLY A 66 -26.49 9.56 -17.47
C GLY A 66 -25.22 10.25 -16.98
N LEU A 67 -24.86 11.34 -17.66
CA LEU A 67 -23.77 12.22 -17.24
C LEU A 67 -24.24 13.19 -16.12
N PHE A 68 -24.86 12.68 -15.05
CA PHE A 68 -24.95 13.47 -13.85
C PHE A 68 -23.57 13.48 -13.18
N PRO A 69 -23.14 14.60 -12.61
CA PRO A 69 -21.90 14.64 -11.84
C PRO A 69 -21.82 13.53 -10.79
N GLU A 70 -22.96 13.16 -10.18
CA GLU A 70 -23.10 12.10 -9.19
C GLU A 70 -22.94 10.69 -9.78
N GLU A 71 -23.22 10.51 -11.07
CA GLU A 71 -23.18 9.19 -11.74
C GLU A 71 -21.89 8.96 -12.52
N VAL A 72 -21.21 10.04 -12.92
CA VAL A 72 -20.00 9.98 -13.78
C VAL A 72 -18.75 10.37 -13.02
N VAL A 73 -18.87 11.23 -12.04
CA VAL A 73 -17.78 11.57 -11.13
C VAL A 73 -17.75 10.55 -10.00
N ILE A 74 -17.28 9.34 -10.30
CA ILE A 74 -16.59 8.60 -9.28
C ILE A 74 -15.31 9.39 -9.07
N GLY A 75 -15.30 10.25 -8.07
CA GLY A 75 -14.10 10.93 -7.62
C GLY A 75 -13.14 9.87 -7.09
N VAL A 76 -12.32 9.32 -7.97
CA VAL A 76 -11.13 8.58 -7.56
C VAL A 76 -10.14 9.64 -7.09
N SER A 77 -10.35 10.14 -5.90
CA SER A 77 -9.34 10.88 -5.15
C SER A 77 -8.30 9.88 -4.71
N VAL A 78 -7.28 9.66 -5.53
CA VAL A 78 -6.05 9.05 -5.06
C VAL A 78 -5.36 10.10 -4.20
N LEU A 79 -5.74 10.19 -2.94
CA LEU A 79 -5.02 10.96 -1.94
C LEU A 79 -3.69 10.25 -1.68
N ARG A 80 -2.71 10.49 -2.53
CA ARG A 80 -1.32 10.21 -2.20
C ARG A 80 -0.86 11.33 -1.27
N LYS A 81 -0.97 11.11 0.04
CA LYS A 81 -0.18 11.85 0.98
C LYS A 81 1.28 11.56 0.61
N SER A 82 2.04 12.59 0.25
CA SER A 82 3.49 12.45 0.12
C SER A 82 4.03 12.03 1.47
N ILE A 83 4.31 10.74 1.64
CA ILE A 83 4.91 10.21 2.85
C ILE A 83 6.36 10.66 2.78
N GLN A 84 6.71 11.66 3.57
CA GLN A 84 8.12 11.96 3.81
C GLN A 84 8.68 10.76 4.57
N ARG A 85 9.41 9.92 3.87
CA ARG A 85 10.08 8.77 4.47
C ARG A 85 11.23 9.28 5.32
N ARG A 86 11.12 9.02 6.61
CA ARG A 86 12.20 9.18 7.57
C ARG A 86 12.87 7.83 7.78
N PRO A 87 14.18 7.78 8.00
CA PRO A 87 14.85 6.52 8.28
C PRO A 87 14.28 5.87 9.54
N VAL A 88 13.97 4.60 9.42
CA VAL A 88 13.60 3.74 10.55
C VAL A 88 14.90 3.36 11.26
N LEU A 89 14.92 3.46 12.57
CA LEU A 89 16.07 3.07 13.38
C LEU A 89 15.76 1.73 14.06
N ILE A 90 16.74 0.85 14.05
CA ILE A 90 16.66 -0.43 14.74
C ILE A 90 17.92 -0.64 15.57
N THR A 91 17.72 -0.98 16.83
CA THR A 91 18.78 -1.31 17.78
C THR A 91 18.51 -2.67 18.39
N CYS A 92 19.54 -3.50 18.47
CA CYS A 92 19.46 -4.81 19.08
C CYS A 92 20.45 -4.87 20.25
N ARG A 93 20.00 -5.34 21.41
CA ARG A 93 20.80 -5.51 22.63
C ARG A 93 20.51 -6.86 23.27
N GLY A 94 21.52 -7.46 23.85
CA GLY A 94 21.37 -8.71 24.57
C GLY A 94 22.55 -8.95 25.49
N GLU A 95 22.37 -9.88 26.44
CA GLU A 95 23.43 -10.35 27.28
C GLU A 95 23.24 -11.86 27.58
N GLY A 96 24.31 -12.58 27.78
CA GLY A 96 24.24 -13.99 28.09
C GLY A 96 25.59 -14.65 28.12
N LYS A 97 25.61 -15.97 28.31
CA LYS A 97 26.82 -16.79 28.28
C LYS A 97 26.94 -17.53 26.98
N PRO A 98 28.15 -17.77 26.48
CA PRO A 98 28.38 -18.52 25.26
C PRO A 98 27.68 -19.87 25.28
N ARG A 99 27.07 -20.25 24.17
CA ARG A 99 26.35 -21.53 23.98
C ARG A 99 25.13 -21.75 24.88
N GLU A 100 24.73 -20.77 25.68
CA GLU A 100 23.48 -20.81 26.43
C GLU A 100 22.38 -20.07 25.65
N SER A 101 21.12 -20.40 25.97
CA SER A 101 19.97 -19.62 25.44
C SER A 101 19.94 -18.23 26.08
N GLY A 102 19.42 -17.26 25.37
CA GLY A 102 19.32 -15.90 25.85
C GLY A 102 18.12 -15.15 25.28
N GLU A 103 18.08 -13.86 25.55
CA GLU A 103 17.10 -12.94 24.98
C GLU A 103 17.78 -11.80 24.25
N LEU A 104 17.23 -11.45 23.08
CA LEU A 104 17.58 -10.26 22.34
C LEU A 104 16.46 -9.24 22.52
N GLU A 105 16.79 -8.08 23.04
CA GLU A 105 15.91 -6.93 23.09
C GLU A 105 16.07 -6.14 21.79
N ILE A 106 14.95 -5.97 21.07
CA ILE A 106 14.90 -5.27 19.79
C ILE A 106 14.07 -4.02 19.99
N THR A 107 14.65 -2.87 19.70
CA THR A 107 13.95 -1.57 19.66
C THR A 107 13.87 -1.09 18.24
N ILE A 108 12.66 -0.81 17.75
CA ILE A 108 12.40 -0.26 16.43
C ILE A 108 11.71 1.10 16.61
N ASP A 109 12.34 2.15 16.10
CA ASP A 109 11.79 3.50 16.08
C ASP A 109 11.27 3.83 14.69
N ASN A 110 9.96 4.06 14.60
CA ASN A 110 9.25 4.42 13.38
C ASN A 110 8.85 5.90 13.38
N PRO A 111 9.68 6.80 12.87
CA PRO A 111 9.34 8.23 12.81
C PRO A 111 8.36 8.58 11.68
N ASN A 112 7.83 7.58 10.97
CA ASN A 112 6.93 7.78 9.84
C ASN A 112 5.47 7.84 10.29
N SER A 113 4.65 8.55 9.54
CA SER A 113 3.22 8.72 9.82
C SER A 113 2.35 7.53 9.39
N VAL A 114 2.99 6.40 9.07
CA VAL A 114 2.34 5.14 8.69
C VAL A 114 2.96 3.98 9.46
N PRO A 115 2.20 2.95 9.80
CA PRO A 115 2.73 1.79 10.50
C PRO A 115 3.67 0.96 9.62
N LEU A 116 4.58 0.23 10.26
CA LEU A 116 5.40 -0.80 9.64
C LEU A 116 4.78 -2.17 9.92
N ALA A 117 4.63 -2.97 8.90
CA ALA A 117 4.10 -4.34 8.97
C ALA A 117 5.04 -5.31 8.25
N GLU A 118 4.77 -6.60 8.38
CA GLU A 118 5.53 -7.69 7.75
C GLU A 118 7.04 -7.55 8.00
N LEU A 119 7.38 -7.36 9.28
CA LEU A 119 8.76 -7.16 9.70
C LEU A 119 9.53 -8.47 9.54
N CYS A 120 10.67 -8.40 8.88
CA CYS A 120 11.59 -9.51 8.75
C CYS A 120 13.01 -9.06 9.12
N LEU A 121 13.63 -9.74 10.07
CA LEU A 121 14.96 -9.39 10.60
C LEU A 121 15.99 -10.44 10.22
N CYS A 122 17.16 -9.96 9.81
CA CYS A 122 18.37 -10.76 9.60
C CYS A 122 19.50 -10.16 10.43
N ILE A 123 20.22 -10.99 11.19
CA ILE A 123 21.41 -10.61 11.98
C ILE A 123 22.49 -11.64 11.70
N ASN A 124 23.60 -11.16 11.15
CA ASN A 124 24.64 -12.03 10.62
C ASN A 124 25.35 -12.87 11.67
N GLU A 125 25.51 -12.34 12.88
CA GLU A 125 26.27 -12.94 13.99
C GLU A 125 25.43 -13.94 14.82
N LEU A 126 24.13 -14.04 14.55
CA LEU A 126 23.22 -14.92 15.31
C LEU A 126 22.69 -16.04 14.42
N SER A 127 22.89 -17.29 14.82
CA SER A 127 22.43 -18.46 14.06
C SER A 127 20.92 -18.45 13.81
N ASP A 128 20.12 -18.06 14.80
CA ASP A 128 18.66 -17.98 14.72
C ASP A 128 18.15 -16.92 13.76
N PHE A 129 18.98 -15.95 13.42
CA PHE A 129 18.68 -14.80 12.55
C PHE A 129 19.58 -14.72 11.33
N SER A 130 20.47 -15.70 11.11
CA SER A 130 21.33 -15.76 9.90
C SER A 130 20.53 -15.91 8.61
N THR A 131 19.30 -16.38 8.70
CA THR A 131 18.27 -16.32 7.66
C THR A 131 17.20 -15.31 8.05
N VAL A 132 16.49 -14.78 7.06
CA VAL A 132 15.41 -13.81 7.27
C VAL A 132 14.33 -14.41 8.19
N LYS A 133 14.15 -13.84 9.37
CA LYS A 133 13.18 -14.29 10.37
C LYS A 133 12.01 -13.30 10.45
N PRO A 134 10.77 -13.73 10.22
CA PRO A 134 9.60 -12.88 10.39
C PRO A 134 9.38 -12.56 11.87
N LEU A 135 8.98 -11.31 12.15
CA LEU A 135 8.61 -10.84 13.46
C LEU A 135 7.10 -10.59 13.50
N GLU A 136 6.42 -11.18 14.48
CA GLU A 136 4.96 -11.03 14.64
C GLU A 136 4.59 -9.70 15.31
N GLN A 137 5.17 -8.60 14.82
CA GLN A 137 4.98 -7.27 15.38
C GLN A 137 4.53 -6.29 14.30
N ILE A 138 3.75 -5.31 14.71
CA ILE A 138 3.43 -4.11 13.92
C ILE A 138 3.95 -2.92 14.69
N ILE A 139 4.72 -2.06 14.05
CA ILE A 139 5.23 -0.83 14.66
C ILE A 139 4.30 0.31 14.27
N PRO A 140 3.56 0.90 15.21
CA PRO A 140 2.64 2.00 14.92
C PRO A 140 3.36 3.23 14.34
N ALA A 141 2.59 4.12 13.75
CA ALA A 141 3.08 5.37 13.19
C ALA A 141 3.58 6.31 14.30
N ASN A 142 4.75 6.91 14.11
CA ASN A 142 5.41 7.83 15.05
C ASN A 142 5.64 7.25 16.45
N GLU A 143 5.87 5.95 16.53
CA GLU A 143 6.14 5.26 17.80
C GLU A 143 7.46 4.48 17.76
N SER A 144 8.01 4.27 18.94
CA SER A 144 9.13 3.38 19.21
C SER A 144 8.62 2.18 20.02
N VAL A 145 8.91 0.97 19.55
CA VAL A 145 8.48 -0.26 20.20
C VAL A 145 9.70 -1.09 20.56
N THR A 146 9.73 -1.54 21.81
CA THR A 146 10.76 -2.47 22.29
C THR A 146 10.11 -3.80 22.66
N PHE A 147 10.68 -4.90 22.20
CA PHE A 147 10.22 -6.24 22.48
C PHE A 147 11.40 -7.22 22.58
N LYS A 148 11.17 -8.38 23.17
CA LYS A 148 12.19 -9.40 23.35
C LYS A 148 11.93 -10.61 22.48
N VAL A 149 13.02 -11.17 21.96
CA VAL A 149 12.99 -12.40 21.16
C VAL A 149 13.99 -13.38 21.75
N ALA A 150 13.57 -14.62 21.93
CA ALA A 150 14.45 -15.68 22.42
C ALA A 150 15.53 -16.01 21.37
N ILE A 151 16.74 -16.22 21.85
CA ILE A 151 17.88 -16.75 21.10
C ILE A 151 18.15 -18.15 21.64
N SER A 152 18.21 -19.14 20.76
CA SER A 152 18.46 -20.54 21.13
C SER A 152 19.87 -20.76 21.66
N GLU A 153 20.84 -20.04 21.09
CA GLU A 153 22.25 -20.14 21.41
C GLU A 153 22.96 -18.79 21.27
N MET A 154 23.57 -18.32 22.36
CA MET A 154 24.42 -17.15 22.35
C MET A 154 25.73 -17.46 21.63
N PRO A 155 26.21 -16.54 20.76
CA PRO A 155 27.45 -16.77 20.01
C PRO A 155 28.68 -16.80 20.89
N GLU A 156 29.70 -17.48 20.42
CA GLU A 156 31.04 -17.38 21.03
C GLU A 156 31.74 -16.12 20.51
N LEU A 157 32.51 -15.48 21.40
CA LEU A 157 33.36 -14.38 20.98
C LEU A 157 34.55 -14.93 20.17
N PRO A 158 34.94 -14.27 19.08
CA PRO A 158 36.17 -14.60 18.35
C PRO A 158 37.39 -14.52 19.30
N LEU A 159 38.35 -15.39 19.09
CA LEU A 159 39.58 -15.46 19.92
C LEU A 159 40.41 -14.16 19.97
N ILE A 160 40.17 -13.23 19.07
CA ILE A 160 40.91 -11.95 18.91
C ILE A 160 40.04 -10.76 19.38
N HIS A 161 38.96 -11.01 20.09
CA HIS A 161 38.05 -9.95 20.50
C HIS A 161 38.49 -9.28 21.81
N GLU A 162 38.68 -7.96 21.78
CA GLU A 162 38.92 -7.19 23.00
C GLU A 162 37.58 -6.88 23.69
N GLY A 163 37.33 -7.49 24.85
CA GLY A 163 36.16 -7.25 25.68
C GLY A 163 35.03 -8.28 25.51
N ASP A 164 33.94 -8.08 26.27
CA ASP A 164 32.81 -8.98 26.33
C ASP A 164 31.68 -8.64 25.34
N ARG A 165 31.92 -7.71 24.40
CA ARG A 165 30.89 -7.14 23.55
C ARG A 165 31.05 -7.55 22.09
N LEU A 166 30.03 -8.24 21.56
CA LEU A 166 29.92 -8.58 20.15
C LEU A 166 29.01 -7.56 19.44
N LEU A 167 29.56 -6.83 18.48
CA LEU A 167 28.78 -5.95 17.64
C LEU A 167 27.91 -6.75 16.67
N LEU A 168 26.68 -6.34 16.49
CA LEU A 168 25.73 -6.97 15.60
C LEU A 168 25.62 -6.19 14.30
N SER A 169 25.54 -6.90 13.20
CA SER A 169 25.26 -6.37 11.88
C SER A 169 24.08 -7.07 11.25
N GLY A 170 23.26 -6.34 10.49
CA GLY A 170 22.08 -6.93 9.86
C GLY A 170 21.13 -5.90 9.31
N GLU A 171 19.98 -6.39 8.88
CA GLU A 171 18.97 -5.58 8.21
C GLU A 171 17.57 -6.01 8.63
N LEU A 172 16.72 -5.02 8.87
CA LEU A 172 15.28 -5.18 9.00
C LEU A 172 14.62 -4.80 7.69
N THR A 173 13.79 -5.66 7.14
CA THR A 173 12.90 -5.36 6.02
C THR A 173 11.45 -5.27 6.52
N PHE A 174 10.64 -4.42 5.89
CA PHE A 174 9.28 -4.15 6.31
C PHE A 174 8.43 -3.60 5.17
N LEU A 175 7.10 -3.57 5.34
CA LEU A 175 6.18 -2.87 4.47
C LEU A 175 5.62 -1.63 5.17
N PHE A 176 5.68 -0.46 4.53
CA PHE A 176 4.94 0.74 4.94
C PHE A 176 3.46 0.56 4.65
N ALA A 177 2.62 0.62 5.67
CA ALA A 177 1.16 0.47 5.56
C ALA A 177 0.72 -0.77 4.74
N GLY A 178 1.54 -1.83 4.72
CA GLY A 178 1.26 -3.07 4.01
C GLY A 178 1.39 -3.02 2.47
N ALA A 179 1.95 -1.96 1.90
CA ALA A 179 2.00 -1.79 0.44
C ALA A 179 3.39 -1.51 -0.14
N GLU A 180 4.24 -0.81 0.56
CA GLU A 180 5.51 -0.34 0.03
C GLU A 180 6.69 -0.87 0.85
N ALA A 181 7.62 -1.54 0.20
CA ALA A 181 8.78 -2.14 0.84
C ALA A 181 9.80 -1.08 1.29
N GLY A 182 10.36 -1.31 2.49
CA GLY A 182 11.45 -0.54 3.05
C GLY A 182 12.44 -1.45 3.76
N SER A 183 13.64 -0.91 4.04
CA SER A 183 14.62 -1.59 4.87
C SER A 183 15.41 -0.62 5.75
N ALA A 184 15.96 -1.12 6.84
CA ALA A 184 16.82 -0.40 7.75
C ALA A 184 17.95 -1.30 8.25
N LYS A 185 19.18 -0.79 8.23
CA LYS A 185 20.33 -1.48 8.83
C LYS A 185 20.30 -1.32 10.35
N LEU A 186 20.83 -2.32 11.06
CA LEU A 186 21.04 -2.21 12.50
C LEU A 186 21.92 -1.00 12.82
N ALA A 187 21.58 -0.30 13.89
CA ALA A 187 22.39 0.79 14.40
C ALA A 187 23.77 0.27 14.81
N SER A 188 24.81 1.09 14.64
CA SER A 188 26.20 0.71 14.88
C SER A 188 26.53 0.40 16.35
N ASP A 189 25.63 0.75 17.27
CA ASP A 189 25.74 0.44 18.69
C ASP A 189 24.98 -0.84 19.07
N SER A 190 24.35 -1.54 18.12
CA SER A 190 23.73 -2.84 18.33
C SER A 190 24.76 -3.86 18.73
N ALA A 191 24.60 -4.48 19.89
CA ALA A 191 25.57 -5.42 20.44
C ALA A 191 24.98 -6.40 21.44
N ILE A 192 25.65 -7.53 21.60
CA ILE A 192 25.42 -8.48 22.70
C ILE A 192 26.62 -8.46 23.63
N VAL A 193 26.36 -8.50 24.92
CA VAL A 193 27.38 -8.74 25.95
C VAL A 193 27.45 -10.25 26.24
N VAL A 194 28.60 -10.85 25.95
CA VAL A 194 28.81 -12.29 26.14
C VAL A 194 29.76 -12.50 27.33
N HIS A 195 29.21 -12.95 28.46
CA HIS A 195 29.96 -13.17 29.67
C HIS A 195 30.78 -14.47 29.58
N GLN A 196 32.08 -14.35 29.28
CA GLN A 196 32.98 -15.51 29.25
C GLN A 196 33.11 -16.09 30.68
N ILE A 197 32.95 -17.40 30.78
CA ILE A 197 33.22 -18.13 32.00
C ILE A 197 34.68 -18.57 31.88
N PHE A 198 35.56 -17.99 32.67
CA PHE A 198 36.94 -18.44 32.85
C PHE A 198 37.01 -19.60 33.80
#